data_f4529dd4d603c94522cf96af28db5b0a
#
_entry.id   f4529dd4d603c94522cf96af28db5b0a
#
_cell.length_a   1.000
_cell.length_b   1.000
_cell.length_c   1.000
_cell.angle_alpha   90.00
_cell.angle_beta   90.00
_cell.angle_gamma   90.00
#
_symmetry.space_group_name_H-M   'P 1'
#
loop_
_entity.id
_entity.type
_entity.pdbx_description
1 polymer ?
#
loop_
_entity_poly.entity_id
_entity_poly.type
_entity_poly.pdbx_seq_one_letter_code
_entity_poly.pdbx_strand_id
1 'polypeptide(L)'
;MININEYLINKQTKSIHKVKPQLRAELLEIIKTKIEEEGPNCNLNFIDTSDIEDMQSLFENSEFNGDISQWNVSKVRNMTDMFSGSKFNGDISKWNVSNVKIMRGMFHRSAFTGKYGDISNWNVSNVENMDSMFANCAFPLKCSLKNWETSSCKNMRNMFRQTTCGSDFDISGWDVKKVETANSMFFNSIIDCDLSNWKLDSLVEADSMFEKANSFTFDVSKWNMPNLFTAENMFADSGITFKDIRHWDISNMLGVRNMFKGCEIKCNLSKWKFSYKLSDRSKNSMFDQCRIPEYCLPNEIKPLRMEN
;
A
#
# COMPACT_ATOMS: atom_id res chain seq x y z
N MET A 1 8.98 -36.51 1.48
CA MET A 1 7.75 -36.40 2.30
C MET A 1 8.13 -36.67 3.73
N ILE A 2 8.24 -35.61 4.54
CA ILE A 2 8.41 -35.76 5.98
C ILE A 2 7.05 -36.17 6.48
N ASN A 3 7.01 -37.35 7.09
CA ASN A 3 5.79 -37.94 7.61
C ASN A 3 5.41 -37.16 8.89
N ILE A 4 4.20 -36.60 8.96
CA ILE A 4 3.65 -35.97 10.17
C ILE A 4 3.80 -36.90 11.37
N ASN A 5 3.75 -38.21 11.14
CA ASN A 5 4.02 -39.21 12.16
C ASN A 5 5.46 -39.20 12.72
N GLU A 6 6.48 -38.80 11.95
CA GLU A 6 7.85 -38.64 12.49
C GLU A 6 7.95 -37.46 13.46
N TYR A 7 7.21 -36.37 13.18
CA TYR A 7 7.11 -35.25 14.12
C TYR A 7 6.45 -35.66 15.44
N LEU A 8 5.38 -36.45 15.38
CA LEU A 8 4.66 -36.95 16.56
C LEU A 8 5.47 -38.01 17.35
N ILE A 9 6.28 -38.85 16.69
CA ILE A 9 7.14 -39.84 17.32
C ILE A 9 8.33 -39.19 18.06
N ASN A 10 8.90 -38.12 17.50
CA ASN A 10 10.02 -37.39 18.10
C ASN A 10 9.63 -36.57 19.34
N LYS A 11 8.33 -36.37 19.62
CA LYS A 11 7.82 -35.75 20.86
C LYS A 11 8.19 -36.56 22.14
N GLN A 12 8.50 -37.86 22.01
CA GLN A 12 8.88 -38.72 23.14
C GLN A 12 10.36 -38.61 23.52
N THR A 13 11.20 -38.14 22.62
CA THR A 13 12.63 -37.94 22.88
C THR A 13 12.92 -36.44 22.95
N LYS A 14 13.09 -35.83 24.11
CA LYS A 14 13.36 -34.41 24.39
C LYS A 14 14.47 -33.73 23.53
N SER A 15 14.70 -34.18 22.31
CA SER A 15 15.58 -33.59 21.31
C SER A 15 14.76 -32.62 20.47
N ILE A 16 15.12 -31.34 20.49
CA ILE A 16 14.53 -30.31 19.64
C ILE A 16 15.02 -30.54 18.21
N HIS A 17 14.45 -31.52 17.51
CA HIS A 17 14.69 -31.64 16.07
C HIS A 17 13.87 -30.59 15.35
N LYS A 18 14.54 -29.71 14.57
CA LYS A 18 13.87 -28.79 13.68
C LYS A 18 13.10 -29.57 12.62
N VAL A 19 11.82 -29.25 12.46
CA VAL A 19 11.01 -29.79 11.37
C VAL A 19 11.24 -28.92 10.15
N LYS A 20 11.54 -29.54 9.00
CA LYS A 20 11.89 -28.82 7.77
C LYS A 20 10.88 -29.10 6.65
N PRO A 21 9.77 -28.33 6.55
CA PRO A 21 8.85 -28.44 5.43
C PRO A 21 9.53 -28.02 4.12
N GLN A 22 9.15 -28.67 3.02
CA GLN A 22 9.65 -28.36 1.69
C GLN A 22 8.66 -27.50 0.91
N LEU A 23 7.38 -27.58 1.26
CA LEU A 23 6.28 -26.92 0.57
C LEU A 23 5.45 -26.08 1.53
N ARG A 24 4.85 -25.01 1.03
CA ARG A 24 3.89 -24.18 1.78
C ARG A 24 2.78 -25.01 2.44
N ALA A 25 2.25 -26.01 1.73
CA ALA A 25 1.16 -26.83 2.26
C ALA A 25 1.59 -27.63 3.51
N GLU A 26 2.80 -28.18 3.51
CA GLU A 26 3.37 -28.88 4.69
C GLU A 26 3.58 -27.90 5.85
N LEU A 27 4.12 -26.72 5.56
CA LEU A 27 4.31 -25.66 6.56
C LEU A 27 2.98 -25.25 7.20
N LEU A 28 1.94 -25.03 6.38
CA LEU A 28 0.61 -24.64 6.85
C LEU A 28 -0.01 -25.69 7.77
N GLU A 29 0.14 -26.97 7.44
CA GLU A 29 -0.37 -28.07 8.25
C GLU A 29 0.33 -28.14 9.61
N ILE A 30 1.67 -28.00 9.63
CA ILE A 30 2.45 -27.96 10.88
C ILE A 30 2.01 -26.79 11.76
N ILE A 31 1.83 -25.61 11.18
CA ILE A 31 1.36 -24.39 11.87
C ILE A 31 0.00 -24.64 12.51
N LYS A 32 -0.99 -25.13 11.73
CA LYS A 32 -2.35 -25.40 12.22
C LYS A 32 -2.35 -26.38 13.37
N THR A 33 -1.70 -27.54 13.19
CA THR A 33 -1.59 -28.55 14.23
C THR A 33 -1.01 -27.99 15.51
N LYS A 34 0.05 -27.16 15.38
CA LYS A 34 0.72 -26.60 16.57
C LYS A 34 -0.14 -25.55 17.29
N ILE A 35 -0.86 -24.72 16.54
CA ILE A 35 -1.80 -23.76 17.11
C ILE A 35 -2.96 -24.48 17.81
N GLU A 36 -3.47 -25.57 17.25
CA GLU A 36 -4.52 -26.39 17.88
C GLU A 36 -4.04 -27.05 19.17
N GLU A 37 -2.78 -27.53 19.22
CA GLU A 37 -2.21 -28.19 20.39
C GLU A 37 -1.83 -27.22 21.54
N GLU A 38 -1.24 -26.08 21.23
CA GLU A 38 -0.59 -25.19 22.21
C GLU A 38 -1.19 -23.78 22.26
N GLY A 39 -2.17 -23.52 21.40
CA GLY A 39 -2.86 -22.21 21.32
C GLY A 39 -2.14 -21.18 20.44
N PRO A 40 -2.78 -20.03 20.24
CA PRO A 40 -2.35 -19.03 19.25
C PRO A 40 -1.06 -18.28 19.62
N ASN A 41 -0.56 -18.43 20.85
CA ASN A 41 0.70 -17.79 21.27
C ASN A 41 1.88 -18.77 21.31
N CYS A 42 1.77 -19.93 20.66
CA CYS A 42 2.81 -20.94 20.62
C CYS A 42 4.08 -20.44 19.92
N ASN A 43 5.23 -21.07 20.27
CA ASN A 43 6.49 -20.79 19.61
C ASN A 43 6.69 -21.72 18.42
N LEU A 44 6.84 -21.16 17.22
CA LEU A 44 7.03 -21.88 15.96
C LEU A 44 8.48 -21.83 15.44
N ASN A 45 9.46 -21.36 16.23
CA ASN A 45 10.87 -21.26 15.82
C ASN A 45 11.58 -22.65 15.69
N PHE A 46 10.92 -23.73 16.09
CA PHE A 46 11.39 -25.09 15.82
C PHE A 46 11.23 -25.50 14.35
N ILE A 47 10.48 -24.72 13.56
CA ILE A 47 10.30 -24.96 12.12
C ILE A 47 11.48 -24.35 11.35
N ASP A 48 12.18 -25.14 10.55
CA ASP A 48 13.18 -24.66 9.60
C ASP A 48 12.50 -24.28 8.29
N THR A 49 12.34 -22.99 8.08
CA THR A 49 11.66 -22.45 6.89
C THR A 49 12.61 -22.13 5.73
N SER A 50 13.88 -22.56 5.82
CA SER A 50 14.95 -22.15 4.89
C SER A 50 14.74 -22.59 3.43
N ASP A 51 13.86 -23.53 3.14
CA ASP A 51 13.54 -23.97 1.78
C ASP A 51 12.20 -23.45 1.26
N ILE A 52 11.47 -22.67 2.05
CA ILE A 52 10.18 -22.14 1.65
C ILE A 52 10.36 -20.90 0.77
N GLU A 53 9.74 -20.92 -0.41
CA GLU A 53 9.72 -19.79 -1.36
C GLU A 53 8.38 -19.05 -1.35
N ASP A 54 7.30 -19.66 -0.87
CA ASP A 54 5.96 -19.09 -0.82
C ASP A 54 5.37 -19.16 0.60
N MET A 55 5.02 -18.00 1.15
CA MET A 55 4.38 -17.86 2.46
C MET A 55 2.99 -17.20 2.37
N GLN A 56 2.35 -17.29 1.20
CA GLN A 56 1.02 -16.73 0.99
C GLN A 56 0.03 -17.27 2.04
N SER A 57 -0.72 -16.35 2.68
CA SER A 57 -1.84 -16.63 3.57
C SER A 57 -1.55 -17.58 4.75
N LEU A 58 -0.29 -17.69 5.21
CA LEU A 58 0.03 -18.65 6.29
C LEU A 58 -0.72 -18.37 7.59
N PHE A 59 -0.98 -17.11 7.89
CA PHE A 59 -1.69 -16.67 9.09
C PHE A 59 -2.89 -15.77 8.76
N GLU A 60 -3.44 -15.91 7.56
CA GLU A 60 -4.60 -15.13 7.13
C GLU A 60 -5.81 -15.43 8.03
N ASN A 61 -6.45 -14.35 8.56
CA ASN A 61 -7.57 -14.40 9.50
C ASN A 61 -7.29 -15.24 10.76
N SER A 62 -6.02 -15.37 11.17
CA SER A 62 -5.60 -16.20 12.29
C SER A 62 -5.53 -15.41 13.59
N GLU A 63 -5.88 -16.06 14.71
CA GLU A 63 -5.65 -15.54 16.07
C GLU A 63 -4.17 -15.67 16.50
N PHE A 64 -3.30 -16.24 15.66
CA PHE A 64 -1.89 -16.44 15.99
C PHE A 64 -1.18 -15.12 16.31
N ASN A 65 -0.50 -15.09 17.46
CA ASN A 65 0.38 -14.01 17.90
C ASN A 65 1.60 -14.57 18.67
N GLY A 66 2.06 -15.75 18.26
CA GLY A 66 3.21 -16.43 18.83
C GLY A 66 4.55 -15.99 18.22
N ASP A 67 5.60 -16.76 18.48
CA ASP A 67 6.97 -16.41 18.12
C ASP A 67 7.43 -17.13 16.84
N ILE A 68 7.78 -16.33 15.83
CA ILE A 68 8.36 -16.73 14.53
C ILE A 68 9.61 -15.91 14.20
N SER A 69 10.22 -15.28 15.20
CA SER A 69 11.33 -14.34 15.02
C SER A 69 12.59 -14.98 14.42
N GLN A 70 12.74 -16.31 14.56
CA GLN A 70 13.89 -17.05 14.05
C GLN A 70 13.64 -17.71 12.68
N TRP A 71 12.52 -17.45 12.04
CA TRP A 71 12.26 -18.01 10.72
C TRP A 71 13.24 -17.48 9.68
N ASN A 72 13.78 -18.39 8.88
CA ASN A 72 14.59 -18.02 7.74
C ASN A 72 13.70 -17.82 6.51
N VAL A 73 13.46 -16.57 6.16
CA VAL A 73 12.62 -16.19 5.00
C VAL A 73 13.45 -15.77 3.76
N SER A 74 14.77 -16.05 3.78
CA SER A 74 15.69 -15.55 2.75
C SER A 74 15.43 -16.09 1.34
N LYS A 75 14.70 -17.21 1.19
CA LYS A 75 14.29 -17.73 -0.13
C LYS A 75 12.87 -17.31 -0.53
N VAL A 76 12.14 -16.67 0.36
CA VAL A 76 10.73 -16.33 0.12
C VAL A 76 10.63 -15.26 -0.97
N ARG A 77 9.74 -15.49 -1.94
CA ARG A 77 9.42 -14.60 -3.06
C ARG A 77 8.02 -14.01 -2.95
N ASN A 78 7.11 -14.69 -2.27
CA ASN A 78 5.70 -14.34 -2.15
C ASN A 78 5.24 -14.36 -0.70
N MET A 79 4.80 -13.19 -0.20
CA MET A 79 4.21 -13.01 1.13
C MET A 79 2.78 -12.46 1.05
N THR A 80 2.08 -12.72 -0.09
CA THR A 80 0.71 -12.27 -0.28
C THR A 80 -0.18 -12.69 0.89
N ASP A 81 -0.91 -11.71 1.45
CA ASP A 81 -1.91 -11.89 2.51
C ASP A 81 -1.41 -12.67 3.75
N MET A 82 -0.07 -12.77 3.98
CA MET A 82 0.51 -13.63 5.01
C MET A 82 -0.07 -13.40 6.40
N PHE A 83 -0.33 -12.16 6.77
CA PHE A 83 -0.92 -11.76 8.06
C PHE A 83 -2.22 -10.97 7.86
N SER A 84 -2.87 -11.09 6.71
CA SER A 84 -4.13 -10.39 6.43
C SER A 84 -5.20 -10.79 7.44
N GLY A 85 -5.86 -9.81 8.09
CA GLY A 85 -6.89 -10.06 9.09
C GLY A 85 -6.41 -10.71 10.39
N SER A 86 -5.09 -10.90 10.60
CA SER A 86 -4.56 -11.63 11.74
C SER A 86 -4.37 -10.79 12.99
N LYS A 87 -4.23 -11.45 14.15
CA LYS A 87 -3.85 -10.82 15.43
C LYS A 87 -2.35 -10.67 15.60
N PHE A 88 -1.55 -11.12 14.64
CA PHE A 88 -0.09 -11.09 14.74
C PHE A 88 0.46 -9.67 14.90
N ASN A 89 1.27 -9.47 15.93
CA ASN A 89 2.01 -8.24 16.20
C ASN A 89 3.39 -8.54 16.82
N GLY A 90 3.99 -9.67 16.45
CA GLY A 90 5.27 -10.16 16.95
C GLY A 90 6.49 -9.52 16.28
N ASP A 91 7.69 -9.95 16.70
CA ASP A 91 8.97 -9.49 16.17
C ASP A 91 9.35 -10.22 14.88
N ILE A 92 9.46 -9.48 13.80
CA ILE A 92 9.93 -9.92 12.48
C ILE A 92 11.02 -8.99 11.93
N SER A 93 11.60 -8.17 12.79
CA SER A 93 12.61 -7.15 12.41
C SER A 93 13.86 -7.74 11.76
N LYS A 94 14.21 -8.99 12.11
CA LYS A 94 15.41 -9.68 11.61
C LYS A 94 15.18 -10.49 10.34
N TRP A 95 13.98 -10.50 9.80
CA TRP A 95 13.70 -11.25 8.58
C TRP A 95 14.46 -10.67 7.39
N ASN A 96 15.14 -11.53 6.65
CA ASN A 96 15.76 -11.17 5.38
C ASN A 96 14.75 -11.30 4.25
N VAL A 97 14.09 -10.20 3.91
CA VAL A 97 13.06 -10.13 2.86
C VAL A 97 13.61 -9.73 1.48
N SER A 98 14.94 -9.69 1.32
CA SER A 98 15.59 -9.15 0.11
C SER A 98 15.24 -9.87 -1.20
N ASN A 99 14.71 -11.10 -1.15
CA ASN A 99 14.28 -11.83 -2.34
C ASN A 99 12.76 -11.75 -2.60
N VAL A 100 12.01 -11.09 -1.70
CA VAL A 100 10.55 -10.98 -1.86
C VAL A 100 10.20 -10.08 -3.03
N LYS A 101 9.28 -10.56 -3.86
CA LYS A 101 8.74 -9.86 -5.03
C LYS A 101 7.33 -9.31 -4.78
N ILE A 102 6.54 -10.01 -3.96
CA ILE A 102 5.13 -9.71 -3.75
C ILE A 102 4.83 -9.66 -2.26
N MET A 103 4.37 -8.49 -1.79
CA MET A 103 3.89 -8.25 -0.42
C MET A 103 2.42 -7.78 -0.41
N ARG A 104 1.64 -8.15 -1.43
CA ARG A 104 0.24 -7.77 -1.55
C ARG A 104 -0.53 -8.19 -0.29
N GLY A 105 -1.26 -7.25 0.32
CA GLY A 105 -2.13 -7.49 1.47
C GLY A 105 -1.44 -8.03 2.73
N MET A 106 -0.09 -8.04 2.81
CA MET A 106 0.64 -8.75 3.86
C MET A 106 0.14 -8.44 5.27
N PHE A 107 -0.21 -7.19 5.55
CA PHE A 107 -0.77 -6.74 6.83
C PHE A 107 -2.16 -6.12 6.71
N HIS A 108 -2.89 -6.42 5.63
CA HIS A 108 -4.23 -5.89 5.41
C HIS A 108 -5.16 -6.26 6.57
N ARG A 109 -5.84 -5.26 7.18
CA ARG A 109 -6.72 -5.46 8.36
C ARG A 109 -6.07 -6.18 9.55
N SER A 110 -4.76 -6.18 9.63
CA SER A 110 -4.00 -6.90 10.65
C SER A 110 -3.84 -6.05 11.93
N ALA A 111 -3.56 -6.72 13.04
CA ALA A 111 -3.18 -6.09 14.30
C ALA A 111 -1.72 -5.61 14.31
N PHE A 112 -0.97 -5.83 13.25
CA PHE A 112 0.44 -5.43 13.15
C PHE A 112 0.61 -3.92 13.21
N THR A 113 1.43 -3.46 14.16
CA THR A 113 1.71 -2.02 14.36
C THR A 113 3.18 -1.65 14.14
N GLY A 114 4.08 -2.62 13.99
CA GLY A 114 5.53 -2.40 13.99
C GLY A 114 6.13 -2.10 15.38
N LYS A 115 5.32 -2.08 16.46
CA LYS A 115 5.79 -1.74 17.82
C LYS A 115 6.80 -2.75 18.35
N TYR A 116 6.61 -4.04 18.08
CA TYR A 116 7.43 -5.13 18.59
C TYR A 116 8.37 -5.70 17.52
N GLY A 117 8.12 -5.42 16.25
CA GLY A 117 8.90 -5.88 15.10
C GLY A 117 9.10 -4.75 14.13
N ASP A 118 10.08 -3.87 14.40
CA ASP A 118 10.40 -2.73 13.54
C ASP A 118 10.92 -3.23 12.18
N ILE A 119 10.16 -2.94 11.13
CA ILE A 119 10.45 -3.32 9.75
C ILE A 119 11.16 -2.23 8.94
N SER A 120 11.59 -1.13 9.60
CA SER A 120 12.23 0.01 8.93
C SER A 120 13.50 -0.35 8.17
N ASN A 121 14.19 -1.42 8.58
CA ASN A 121 15.43 -1.89 7.97
C ASN A 121 15.21 -3.04 6.97
N TRP A 122 14.00 -3.38 6.63
CA TRP A 122 13.76 -4.40 5.60
C TRP A 122 14.29 -3.93 4.24
N ASN A 123 15.06 -4.79 3.58
CA ASN A 123 15.45 -4.56 2.19
C ASN A 123 14.30 -4.96 1.25
N VAL A 124 13.52 -3.98 0.82
CA VAL A 124 12.37 -4.17 -0.09
C VAL A 124 12.69 -3.80 -1.54
N SER A 125 13.96 -3.61 -1.89
CA SER A 125 14.41 -3.12 -3.21
C SER A 125 13.98 -4.01 -4.38
N ASN A 126 13.63 -5.27 -4.12
CA ASN A 126 13.15 -6.22 -5.12
C ASN A 126 11.62 -6.37 -5.16
N VAL A 127 10.88 -5.69 -4.27
CA VAL A 127 9.42 -5.82 -4.22
C VAL A 127 8.78 -5.05 -5.38
N GLU A 128 8.01 -5.75 -6.18
CA GLU A 128 7.32 -5.20 -7.36
C GLU A 128 5.84 -4.86 -7.07
N ASN A 129 5.24 -5.53 -6.07
CA ASN A 129 3.83 -5.36 -5.75
C ASN A 129 3.60 -5.25 -4.23
N MET A 130 3.12 -4.07 -3.80
CA MET A 130 2.76 -3.73 -2.43
C MET A 130 1.25 -3.38 -2.30
N ASP A 131 0.40 -3.85 -3.25
CA ASP A 131 -1.04 -3.59 -3.20
C ASP A 131 -1.62 -3.95 -1.82
N SER A 132 -2.36 -3.02 -1.23
CA SER A 132 -3.09 -3.20 0.03
C SER A 132 -2.23 -3.59 1.24
N MET A 133 -0.88 -3.46 1.18
CA MET A 133 0.01 -4.03 2.20
C MET A 133 -0.33 -3.61 3.63
N PHE A 134 -0.71 -2.34 3.85
CA PHE A 134 -1.11 -1.80 5.15
C PHE A 134 -2.54 -1.27 5.16
N ALA A 135 -3.37 -1.65 4.18
CA ALA A 135 -4.73 -1.14 4.09
C ALA A 135 -5.57 -1.56 5.31
N ASN A 136 -6.35 -0.61 5.84
CA ASN A 136 -7.23 -0.84 6.98
C ASN A 136 -6.51 -1.37 8.24
N CYS A 137 -5.22 -1.09 8.42
CA CYS A 137 -4.55 -1.40 9.67
C CYS A 137 -5.21 -0.66 10.83
N ALA A 138 -5.50 -1.39 11.92
CA ALA A 138 -6.35 -0.92 13.02
C ALA A 138 -5.74 0.20 13.88
N PHE A 139 -4.42 0.46 13.76
CA PHE A 139 -3.67 1.37 14.62
C PHE A 139 -2.64 2.16 13.82
N PRO A 140 -2.16 3.31 14.36
CA PRO A 140 -1.06 4.02 13.73
C PRO A 140 0.14 3.09 13.56
N LEU A 141 0.65 3.00 12.34
CA LEU A 141 1.90 2.32 12.07
C LEU A 141 3.00 3.03 12.86
N LYS A 142 3.72 2.28 13.72
CA LYS A 142 4.71 2.83 14.67
C LYS A 142 6.15 2.61 14.21
N CYS A 143 6.37 2.21 12.97
CA CYS A 143 7.68 2.09 12.38
C CYS A 143 7.83 3.10 11.25
N SER A 144 9.02 3.68 11.14
CA SER A 144 9.38 4.49 9.98
C SER A 144 9.59 3.59 8.76
N LEU A 145 9.12 4.00 7.59
CA LEU A 145 9.41 3.32 6.32
C LEU A 145 10.41 4.12 5.47
N LYS A 146 11.07 5.10 6.08
CA LYS A 146 11.96 6.05 5.40
C LYS A 146 13.11 5.39 4.63
N ASN A 147 13.65 4.30 5.16
CA ASN A 147 14.80 3.62 4.56
C ASN A 147 14.41 2.59 3.48
N TRP A 148 13.14 2.44 3.19
CA TRP A 148 12.71 1.49 2.16
C TRP A 148 13.10 1.98 0.77
N GLU A 149 13.83 1.16 0.04
CA GLU A 149 14.14 1.37 -1.37
C GLU A 149 13.03 0.78 -2.23
N THR A 150 12.19 1.64 -2.81
CA THR A 150 10.98 1.22 -3.53
C THR A 150 11.14 1.24 -5.05
N SER A 151 12.36 1.39 -5.55
CA SER A 151 12.68 1.61 -6.97
C SER A 151 12.24 0.49 -7.94
N SER A 152 11.88 -0.69 -7.44
CA SER A 152 11.32 -1.77 -8.26
C SER A 152 9.79 -1.84 -8.22
N CYS A 153 9.15 -1.09 -7.32
CA CYS A 153 7.71 -1.21 -7.12
C CYS A 153 6.92 -0.60 -8.28
N LYS A 154 5.96 -1.36 -8.80
CA LYS A 154 5.05 -0.96 -9.87
C LYS A 154 3.61 -0.78 -9.38
N ASN A 155 3.22 -1.50 -8.35
CA ASN A 155 1.86 -1.49 -7.84
C ASN A 155 1.83 -1.14 -6.35
N MET A 156 1.27 0.04 -6.04
CA MET A 156 1.02 0.54 -4.69
C MET A 156 -0.48 0.81 -4.44
N ARG A 157 -1.36 0.16 -5.20
CA ARG A 157 -2.82 0.29 -5.04
C ARG A 157 -3.22 0.02 -3.59
N ASN A 158 -4.12 0.84 -3.04
CA ASN A 158 -4.66 0.71 -1.68
C ASN A 158 -3.61 0.63 -0.54
N MET A 159 -2.32 0.87 -0.76
CA MET A 159 -1.26 0.49 0.18
C MET A 159 -1.49 1.01 1.59
N PHE A 160 -1.98 2.23 1.74
CA PHE A 160 -2.32 2.88 3.02
C PHE A 160 -3.80 3.29 3.10
N ARG A 161 -4.67 2.63 2.33
CA ARG A 161 -6.10 2.90 2.33
C ARG A 161 -6.66 2.78 3.76
N GLN A 162 -7.40 3.83 4.23
CA GLN A 162 -8.01 3.87 5.56
C GLN A 162 -7.01 3.57 6.69
N THR A 163 -5.80 4.08 6.58
CA THR A 163 -4.74 3.90 7.57
C THR A 163 -4.39 5.25 8.20
N THR A 164 -4.19 5.25 9.51
CA THR A 164 -3.62 6.38 10.24
C THR A 164 -2.15 6.11 10.47
N CYS A 165 -1.28 7.00 10.02
CA CYS A 165 0.15 6.89 10.23
C CYS A 165 0.57 7.71 11.45
N GLY A 166 1.54 7.20 12.23
CA GLY A 166 2.09 7.91 13.39
C GLY A 166 3.00 9.06 12.99
N SER A 167 3.44 9.86 13.97
CA SER A 167 4.32 11.02 13.76
C SER A 167 5.68 10.69 13.15
N ASP A 168 6.15 9.45 13.32
CA ASP A 168 7.46 9.00 12.82
C ASP A 168 7.36 8.41 11.40
N PHE A 169 6.16 8.37 10.84
CA PHE A 169 5.93 7.86 9.50
C PHE A 169 6.50 8.82 8.45
N ASP A 170 7.44 8.34 7.65
CA ASP A 170 8.06 9.11 6.58
C ASP A 170 8.29 8.22 5.36
N ILE A 171 7.73 8.64 4.23
CA ILE A 171 7.90 8.00 2.91
C ILE A 171 8.32 9.03 1.84
N SER A 172 8.73 10.23 2.27
CA SER A 172 9.11 11.34 1.38
C SER A 172 10.27 11.00 0.45
N GLY A 173 11.16 10.12 0.89
CA GLY A 173 12.35 9.67 0.15
C GLY A 173 12.10 8.50 -0.80
N TRP A 174 10.90 7.97 -0.90
CA TRP A 174 10.64 6.81 -1.76
C TRP A 174 10.88 7.11 -3.23
N ASP A 175 11.52 6.19 -3.95
CA ASP A 175 11.59 6.21 -5.41
C ASP A 175 10.34 5.55 -5.99
N VAL A 176 9.41 6.37 -6.46
CA VAL A 176 8.14 5.96 -7.03
C VAL A 176 8.10 6.08 -8.57
N LYS A 177 9.25 6.29 -9.22
CA LYS A 177 9.31 6.51 -10.67
C LYS A 177 8.74 5.38 -11.51
N LYS A 178 8.80 4.14 -11.02
CA LYS A 178 8.28 2.96 -11.73
C LYS A 178 6.86 2.58 -11.32
N VAL A 179 6.24 3.31 -10.39
CA VAL A 179 4.87 3.03 -9.98
C VAL A 179 3.92 3.33 -11.13
N GLU A 180 3.18 2.31 -11.56
CA GLU A 180 2.22 2.36 -12.66
C GLU A 180 0.79 2.57 -12.13
N THR A 181 0.46 1.99 -10.97
CA THR A 181 -0.85 2.15 -10.34
C THR A 181 -0.75 2.50 -8.86
N ALA A 182 -1.45 3.56 -8.46
CA ALA A 182 -1.59 4.06 -7.10
C ALA A 182 -3.06 4.28 -6.71
N ASN A 183 -4.00 3.57 -7.35
CA ASN A 183 -5.43 3.70 -7.08
C ASN A 183 -5.72 3.55 -5.60
N SER A 184 -6.43 4.53 -5.01
CA SER A 184 -6.82 4.55 -3.60
C SER A 184 -5.66 4.41 -2.59
N MET A 185 -4.41 4.71 -2.99
CA MET A 185 -3.23 4.48 -2.13
C MET A 185 -3.38 5.11 -0.75
N PHE A 186 -3.96 6.30 -0.68
CA PHE A 186 -4.19 7.06 0.55
C PHE A 186 -5.66 7.39 0.78
N PHE A 187 -6.57 6.62 0.19
CA PHE A 187 -8.01 6.86 0.35
C PHE A 187 -8.41 6.89 1.82
N ASN A 188 -9.04 8.00 2.24
CA ASN A 188 -9.54 8.18 3.62
C ASN A 188 -8.48 7.86 4.69
N SER A 189 -7.23 8.27 4.45
CA SER A 189 -6.09 8.09 5.36
C SER A 189 -5.69 9.41 6.02
N ILE A 190 -4.94 9.31 7.11
CA ILE A 190 -4.30 10.44 7.78
C ILE A 190 -2.80 10.23 7.66
N ILE A 191 -2.15 11.03 6.81
CA ILE A 191 -0.72 10.95 6.53
C ILE A 191 -0.14 12.36 6.60
N ASP A 192 0.86 12.54 7.46
CA ASP A 192 1.57 13.81 7.61
C ASP A 192 3.03 13.63 7.17
N CYS A 193 3.23 13.57 5.85
CA CYS A 193 4.58 13.57 5.26
C CYS A 193 4.59 14.34 3.95
N ASP A 194 5.74 14.94 3.62
CA ASP A 194 5.90 15.74 2.41
C ASP A 194 6.22 14.89 1.18
N LEU A 195 5.27 14.77 0.28
CA LEU A 195 5.40 14.05 -1.00
C LEU A 195 5.74 14.97 -2.19
N SER A 196 6.05 16.24 -1.98
CA SER A 196 6.29 17.24 -3.05
C SER A 196 7.38 16.81 -4.05
N ASN A 197 8.33 15.99 -3.61
CA ASN A 197 9.46 15.59 -4.44
C ASN A 197 9.27 14.24 -5.16
N TRP A 198 8.12 13.60 -5.01
CA TRP A 198 7.82 12.36 -5.72
C TRP A 198 7.87 12.56 -7.24
N LYS A 199 8.49 11.61 -7.93
CA LYS A 199 8.54 11.55 -9.39
C LYS A 199 7.58 10.47 -9.87
N LEU A 200 6.52 10.88 -10.57
CA LEU A 200 5.42 10.02 -10.98
C LEU A 200 5.49 9.68 -12.48
N ASP A 201 6.70 9.44 -12.96
CA ASP A 201 7.00 9.35 -14.40
C ASP A 201 6.27 8.19 -15.10
N SER A 202 6.02 7.09 -14.39
CA SER A 202 5.33 5.91 -14.95
C SER A 202 3.87 5.80 -14.54
N LEU A 203 3.33 6.72 -13.73
CA LEU A 203 1.99 6.60 -13.18
C LEU A 203 0.92 6.67 -14.30
N VAL A 204 0.10 5.61 -14.36
CA VAL A 204 -0.99 5.45 -15.33
C VAL A 204 -2.35 5.57 -14.65
N GLU A 205 -2.49 4.97 -13.47
CA GLU A 205 -3.76 4.91 -12.74
C GLU A 205 -3.60 5.51 -11.34
N ALA A 206 -4.42 6.53 -11.03
CA ALA A 206 -4.43 7.23 -9.75
C ALA A 206 -5.86 7.49 -9.22
N ASP A 207 -6.83 6.65 -9.60
CA ASP A 207 -8.22 6.82 -9.16
C ASP A 207 -8.32 6.80 -7.64
N SER A 208 -9.00 7.83 -7.08
CA SER A 208 -9.20 7.99 -5.64
C SER A 208 -7.91 8.01 -4.80
N MET A 209 -6.73 8.29 -5.40
CA MET A 209 -5.43 8.16 -4.71
C MET A 209 -5.40 8.91 -3.39
N PHE A 210 -5.96 10.12 -3.33
CA PHE A 210 -6.04 10.97 -2.13
C PHE A 210 -7.48 11.35 -1.76
N GLU A 211 -8.48 10.62 -2.27
CA GLU A 211 -9.88 10.90 -1.95
C GLU A 211 -10.09 10.84 -0.43
N LYS A 212 -10.68 11.91 0.15
CA LYS A 212 -10.93 12.05 1.60
C LYS A 212 -9.70 11.88 2.49
N ALA A 213 -8.52 11.97 1.91
CA ALA A 213 -7.29 11.94 2.70
C ALA A 213 -7.10 13.29 3.40
N ASN A 214 -6.79 13.26 4.69
CA ASN A 214 -6.67 14.46 5.51
C ASN A 214 -5.21 14.70 5.94
N SER A 215 -4.90 15.96 6.26
CA SER A 215 -3.59 16.40 6.77
C SER A 215 -2.48 16.54 5.73
N PHE A 216 -2.82 16.67 4.43
CA PHE A 216 -1.81 16.99 3.42
C PHE A 216 -1.43 18.47 3.46
N THR A 217 -0.16 18.74 3.75
CA THR A 217 0.43 20.09 3.76
C THR A 217 1.40 20.31 2.60
N PHE A 218 1.67 19.29 1.79
CA PHE A 218 2.66 19.34 0.73
C PHE A 218 2.15 19.97 -0.56
N ASP A 219 3.11 20.45 -1.38
CA ASP A 219 2.85 21.16 -2.64
C ASP A 219 3.06 20.23 -3.83
N VAL A 220 1.97 19.92 -4.53
CA VAL A 220 1.99 19.08 -5.75
C VAL A 220 2.40 19.82 -7.02
N SER A 221 2.75 21.12 -6.92
CA SER A 221 3.15 21.96 -8.08
C SER A 221 4.40 21.44 -8.81
N LYS A 222 5.18 20.56 -8.19
CA LYS A 222 6.35 19.95 -8.83
C LYS A 222 6.06 18.63 -9.52
N TRP A 223 4.88 18.09 -9.32
CA TRP A 223 4.52 16.80 -9.91
C TRP A 223 4.37 16.90 -11.41
N ASN A 224 4.89 15.90 -12.11
CA ASN A 224 4.68 15.68 -13.52
C ASN A 224 4.22 14.23 -13.70
N MET A 225 3.13 14.03 -14.43
CA MET A 225 2.48 12.74 -14.61
C MET A 225 2.20 12.49 -16.10
N PRO A 226 3.24 12.37 -16.92
CA PRO A 226 3.12 12.38 -18.39
C PRO A 226 2.33 11.19 -18.95
N ASN A 227 2.24 10.11 -18.17
CA ASN A 227 1.58 8.88 -18.58
C ASN A 227 0.20 8.67 -17.91
N LEU A 228 -0.27 9.65 -17.10
CA LEU A 228 -1.51 9.50 -16.36
C LEU A 228 -2.71 9.39 -17.31
N PHE A 229 -3.43 8.26 -17.18
CA PHE A 229 -4.56 7.91 -18.02
C PHE A 229 -5.90 8.08 -17.30
N THR A 230 -5.94 7.73 -16.00
CA THR A 230 -7.14 7.87 -15.17
C THR A 230 -6.80 8.41 -13.78
N ALA A 231 -7.61 9.37 -13.31
CA ALA A 231 -7.51 10.02 -12.01
C ALA A 231 -8.90 10.40 -11.47
N GLU A 232 -9.89 9.51 -11.67
CA GLU A 232 -11.23 9.76 -11.13
C GLU A 232 -11.18 9.89 -9.61
N ASN A 233 -11.78 10.95 -9.08
CA ASN A 233 -11.78 11.31 -7.65
C ASN A 233 -10.37 11.45 -7.01
N MET A 234 -9.29 11.59 -7.79
CA MET A 234 -7.91 11.52 -7.27
C MET A 234 -7.69 12.36 -6.03
N PHE A 235 -8.23 13.59 -5.99
CA PHE A 235 -8.11 14.51 -4.87
C PHE A 235 -9.46 14.87 -4.24
N ALA A 236 -10.53 14.15 -4.58
CA ALA A 236 -11.87 14.49 -4.13
C ALA A 236 -11.95 14.57 -2.61
N ASP A 237 -12.51 15.69 -2.12
CA ASP A 237 -12.75 15.95 -0.71
C ASP A 237 -11.47 15.81 0.18
N SER A 238 -10.28 16.01 -0.38
CA SER A 238 -8.99 15.91 0.31
C SER A 238 -8.57 17.19 1.05
N GLY A 239 -9.23 18.31 0.77
CA GLY A 239 -8.85 19.62 1.33
C GLY A 239 -7.55 20.21 0.76
N ILE A 240 -6.95 19.59 -0.25
CA ILE A 240 -5.71 20.09 -0.89
C ILE A 240 -5.96 21.42 -1.57
N THR A 241 -5.02 22.35 -1.40
CA THR A 241 -4.96 23.61 -2.14
C THR A 241 -3.88 23.54 -3.21
N PHE A 242 -4.29 23.74 -4.48
CA PHE A 242 -3.38 23.72 -5.63
C PHE A 242 -2.88 25.13 -5.93
N LYS A 243 -1.58 25.37 -5.77
CA LYS A 243 -0.94 26.68 -6.03
C LYS A 243 -0.69 26.90 -7.51
N ASP A 244 -0.02 25.96 -8.17
CA ASP A 244 0.29 26.03 -9.59
C ASP A 244 0.40 24.63 -10.21
N ILE A 245 -0.63 24.28 -11.00
CA ILE A 245 -0.68 23.01 -11.74
C ILE A 245 -0.88 23.25 -13.25
N ARG A 246 -0.59 24.49 -13.73
CA ARG A 246 -0.79 24.88 -15.15
C ARG A 246 -0.02 24.02 -16.13
N HIS A 247 1.10 23.46 -15.71
CA HIS A 247 1.98 22.60 -16.52
C HIS A 247 1.54 21.16 -16.63
N TRP A 248 0.53 20.72 -15.86
CA TRP A 248 0.02 19.37 -15.97
C TRP A 248 -0.63 19.16 -17.34
N ASP A 249 -0.24 18.10 -18.03
CA ASP A 249 -0.85 17.70 -19.28
C ASP A 249 -1.94 16.65 -19.03
N ILE A 250 -3.18 17.05 -19.25
CA ILE A 250 -4.36 16.18 -19.07
C ILE A 250 -4.96 15.75 -20.42
N SER A 251 -4.31 16.09 -21.53
CA SER A 251 -4.87 15.89 -22.88
C SER A 251 -5.06 14.43 -23.28
N ASN A 252 -4.34 13.50 -22.62
CA ASN A 252 -4.45 12.07 -22.85
C ASN A 252 -5.34 11.32 -21.84
N MET A 253 -5.82 12.02 -20.79
CA MET A 253 -6.62 11.39 -19.76
C MET A 253 -8.01 10.99 -20.25
N LEU A 254 -8.51 9.83 -19.81
CA LEU A 254 -9.86 9.35 -20.09
C LEU A 254 -10.74 9.24 -18.83
N GLY A 255 -10.15 9.27 -17.63
CA GLY A 255 -10.85 9.29 -16.35
C GLY A 255 -10.49 10.55 -15.56
N VAL A 256 -11.41 11.53 -15.49
CA VAL A 256 -11.18 12.81 -14.78
C VAL A 256 -12.34 13.19 -13.85
N ARG A 257 -13.37 12.34 -13.74
CA ARG A 257 -14.57 12.64 -12.96
C ARG A 257 -14.20 12.97 -11.51
N ASN A 258 -14.71 14.11 -11.01
CA ASN A 258 -14.53 14.57 -9.63
C ASN A 258 -13.06 14.73 -9.21
N MET A 259 -12.10 14.80 -10.13
CA MET A 259 -10.66 14.79 -9.80
C MET A 259 -10.30 15.84 -8.75
N PHE A 260 -10.91 17.03 -8.81
CA PHE A 260 -10.69 18.14 -7.88
C PHE A 260 -11.92 18.51 -7.05
N LYS A 261 -12.87 17.58 -6.90
CA LYS A 261 -14.09 17.85 -6.15
C LYS A 261 -13.77 18.32 -4.73
N GLY A 262 -14.38 19.43 -4.31
CA GLY A 262 -14.20 19.99 -2.95
C GLY A 262 -12.82 20.62 -2.68
N CYS A 263 -11.93 20.69 -3.68
CA CYS A 263 -10.59 21.29 -3.56
C CYS A 263 -10.59 22.80 -3.74
N GLU A 264 -9.41 23.42 -3.59
CA GLU A 264 -9.17 24.83 -3.93
C GLU A 264 -8.05 24.93 -4.98
N ILE A 265 -8.30 25.65 -6.10
CA ILE A 265 -7.29 25.87 -7.14
C ILE A 265 -7.04 27.36 -7.29
N LYS A 266 -5.76 27.78 -7.13
CA LYS A 266 -5.33 29.19 -7.14
C LYS A 266 -4.66 29.64 -8.44
N CYS A 267 -4.61 28.79 -9.46
CA CYS A 267 -3.99 29.11 -10.75
C CYS A 267 -5.00 29.05 -11.89
N ASN A 268 -4.66 29.72 -13.00
CA ASN A 268 -5.51 29.78 -14.18
C ASN A 268 -5.28 28.58 -15.11
N LEU A 269 -6.30 27.73 -15.25
CA LEU A 269 -6.30 26.51 -16.06
C LEU A 269 -6.95 26.68 -17.44
N SER A 270 -7.28 27.90 -17.87
CA SER A 270 -8.00 28.19 -19.14
C SER A 270 -7.29 27.59 -20.38
N LYS A 271 -5.99 27.36 -20.30
CA LYS A 271 -5.18 26.74 -21.38
C LYS A 271 -5.16 25.23 -21.40
N TRP A 272 -5.70 24.56 -20.37
CA TRP A 272 -5.78 23.11 -20.36
C TRP A 272 -6.62 22.60 -21.51
N LYS A 273 -6.19 21.48 -22.08
CA LYS A 273 -6.87 20.76 -23.15
C LYS A 273 -7.28 19.40 -22.66
N PHE A 274 -8.51 19.03 -22.93
CA PHE A 274 -9.02 17.70 -22.64
C PHE A 274 -8.83 16.74 -23.80
N SER A 275 -8.79 15.45 -23.50
CA SER A 275 -8.93 14.42 -24.53
C SER A 275 -10.27 14.59 -25.26
N TYR A 276 -10.25 14.50 -26.59
CA TYR A 276 -11.48 14.53 -27.40
C TYR A 276 -12.42 13.33 -27.12
N LYS A 277 -11.93 12.32 -26.43
CA LYS A 277 -12.70 11.13 -26.01
C LYS A 277 -13.50 11.36 -24.72
N LEU A 278 -13.21 12.39 -23.96
CA LEU A 278 -13.94 12.70 -22.74
C LEU A 278 -15.31 13.29 -23.02
N SER A 279 -16.34 12.77 -22.35
CA SER A 279 -17.67 13.36 -22.38
C SER A 279 -17.69 14.72 -21.65
N ASP A 280 -18.59 15.60 -22.06
CA ASP A 280 -18.80 16.89 -21.39
C ASP A 280 -19.19 16.69 -19.91
N ARG A 281 -19.94 15.63 -19.60
CA ARG A 281 -20.29 15.27 -18.22
C ARG A 281 -19.03 14.98 -17.38
N SER A 282 -18.08 14.22 -17.88
CA SER A 282 -16.83 13.92 -17.17
C SER A 282 -15.99 15.19 -16.98
N LYS A 283 -15.87 16.02 -18.01
CA LYS A 283 -15.15 17.30 -17.94
C LYS A 283 -15.76 18.22 -16.88
N ASN A 284 -17.07 18.42 -16.93
CA ASN A 284 -17.77 19.32 -16.02
C ASN A 284 -17.69 18.85 -14.56
N SER A 285 -17.84 17.56 -14.31
CA SER A 285 -17.77 17.02 -12.96
C SER A 285 -16.36 17.03 -12.34
N MET A 286 -15.31 17.24 -13.14
CA MET A 286 -13.91 17.32 -12.67
C MET A 286 -13.72 18.33 -11.53
N PHE A 287 -14.48 19.44 -11.58
CA PHE A 287 -14.37 20.57 -10.65
C PHE A 287 -15.60 20.73 -9.75
N ASP A 288 -16.42 19.69 -9.58
CA ASP A 288 -17.61 19.77 -8.71
C ASP A 288 -17.24 20.28 -7.32
N GLN A 289 -17.96 21.33 -6.85
CA GLN A 289 -17.71 21.97 -5.56
C GLN A 289 -16.26 22.48 -5.36
N CYS A 290 -15.46 22.57 -6.41
CA CYS A 290 -14.11 23.12 -6.37
C CYS A 290 -14.13 24.63 -6.25
N ARG A 291 -13.30 25.20 -5.38
CA ARG A 291 -13.11 26.66 -5.28
C ARG A 291 -12.09 27.10 -6.32
N ILE A 292 -12.57 27.43 -7.51
CA ILE A 292 -11.82 28.00 -8.63
C ILE A 292 -12.65 29.11 -9.29
N PRO A 293 -12.08 30.31 -9.57
CA PRO A 293 -12.79 31.32 -10.30
C PRO A 293 -13.19 30.86 -11.72
N GLU A 294 -14.40 31.19 -12.18
CA GLU A 294 -14.93 30.74 -13.47
C GLU A 294 -13.98 31.06 -14.64
N TYR A 295 -13.40 32.27 -14.65
CA TYR A 295 -12.44 32.70 -15.68
C TYR A 295 -11.10 31.90 -15.64
N CYS A 296 -10.87 31.14 -14.60
CA CYS A 296 -9.70 30.27 -14.46
C CYS A 296 -9.96 28.80 -14.91
N LEU A 297 -11.22 28.44 -15.18
CA LEU A 297 -11.58 27.11 -15.68
C LEU A 297 -11.07 26.91 -17.12
N PRO A 298 -10.81 25.65 -17.52
CA PRO A 298 -10.54 25.31 -18.91
C PRO A 298 -11.65 25.81 -19.85
N ASN A 299 -11.26 26.36 -21.00
CA ASN A 299 -12.21 26.94 -21.95
C ASN A 299 -13.25 25.95 -22.50
N GLU A 300 -12.95 24.65 -22.40
CA GLU A 300 -13.84 23.57 -22.85
C GLU A 300 -14.92 23.19 -21.82
N ILE A 301 -14.87 23.74 -20.60
CA ILE A 301 -15.89 23.52 -19.59
C ILE A 301 -17.06 24.48 -19.85
N LYS A 302 -18.22 23.89 -20.11
CA LYS A 302 -19.45 24.69 -20.27
C LYS A 302 -19.96 25.08 -18.89
N PRO A 303 -20.27 26.36 -18.64
CA PRO A 303 -20.95 26.71 -17.40
C PRO A 303 -22.26 25.90 -17.31
N LEU A 304 -22.47 25.26 -16.18
CA LEU A 304 -23.78 24.67 -15.88
C LEU A 304 -24.80 25.79 -15.95
N ARG A 305 -25.59 25.84 -17.04
CA ARG A 305 -26.76 26.73 -17.07
C ARG A 305 -27.64 26.23 -15.93
N MET A 306 -27.82 27.07 -14.90
CA MET A 306 -28.92 26.91 -13.99
C MET A 306 -30.20 27.01 -14.86
N GLU A 307 -30.82 25.86 -15.12
CA GLU A 307 -32.20 25.85 -15.61
C GLU A 307 -33.04 26.41 -14.47
N ASN A 308 -33.55 27.63 -14.69
CA ASN A 308 -34.49 28.34 -13.80
C ASN A 308 -35.83 27.58 -13.72
#